data_8e0bd4a7d16dc1f779560010f0447e3b
#
_entry.id   8e0bd4a7d16dc1f779560010f0447e3b
#
_cell.length_a   1.000
_cell.length_b   1.000
_cell.length_c   1.000
_cell.angle_alpha   90.00
_cell.angle_beta   90.00
_cell.angle_gamma   90.00
#
_symmetry.space_group_name_H-M   'P 1'
#
loop_
_entity.id
_entity.type
_entity.pdbx_description
1 polymer ?
#
loop_
_entity_poly.entity_id
_entity_poly.type
_entity_poly.pdbx_seq_one_letter_code
_entity_poly.pdbx_strand_id
1 'polypeptide(L)'
;MGEKMTFDERLKMLAASNREQKDSMDFQEVLDYFSDIDLTEEQTEKIYDAMDIAHVDLMKIDDADLASDFLNNDDVDSIKIENIPEIDLSIPEGVNIEDPVRMYLKEIGKVPLLSGDEELELAKWIEAGDEEAKKRLSEANLRLVVSIAKRYVGRGMALLDLIQEGNLGLMKAVEKFDYRKGYKFSTYATWWIRQAITRSIADQARTIRIPVHMVETINKLRRTSRQLLQELGREATPEEIAERMRLPVERVQEIMKISQEPVSLETPIGEEDDSHLGDFIQDDHVPVPAEAAAFSMLQEQLEEVLSTLSDREAKVLRLRFGLDDGRARTLEEVGKEFNVTRERIRPIEAKALRKLRSRGRSSKLIDFLSN
;
A
#
# COMPACT_ATOMS: atom_id res chain seq x y z
N MET A 1 45.15 1.80 1.62
CA MET A 1 44.01 1.80 2.55
C MET A 1 42.85 2.29 1.71
N GLY A 2 42.01 1.38 1.18
CA GLY A 2 40.83 1.75 0.42
C GLY A 2 39.72 2.14 1.41
N GLU A 3 39.15 3.31 1.22
CA GLU A 3 37.94 3.71 1.97
C GLU A 3 36.83 2.68 1.68
N LYS A 4 36.33 2.06 2.73
CA LYS A 4 35.16 1.16 2.63
C LYS A 4 33.96 2.06 2.30
N MET A 5 33.42 1.93 1.10
CA MET A 5 32.20 2.61 0.68
C MET A 5 31.08 2.34 1.67
N THR A 6 30.32 3.36 2.01
CA THR A 6 29.15 3.23 2.89
C THR A 6 28.02 2.46 2.18
N PHE A 7 27.10 1.87 2.96
CA PHE A 7 25.95 1.14 2.41
C PHE A 7 25.14 2.00 1.40
N ASP A 8 24.88 3.26 1.73
CA ASP A 8 24.10 4.18 0.89
C ASP A 8 24.83 4.55 -0.43
N GLU A 9 26.16 4.60 -0.42
CA GLU A 9 26.95 4.83 -1.63
C GLU A 9 26.95 3.61 -2.55
N ARG A 10 27.05 2.40 -1.99
CA ARG A 10 26.95 1.15 -2.73
C ARG A 10 25.56 0.97 -3.35
N LEU A 11 24.51 1.31 -2.60
CA LEU A 11 23.12 1.24 -3.06
C LEU A 11 22.88 2.17 -4.24
N LYS A 12 23.37 3.40 -4.17
CA LYS A 12 23.28 4.37 -5.28
C LYS A 12 24.05 3.92 -6.52
N MET A 13 25.23 3.32 -6.35
CA MET A 13 26.01 2.79 -7.47
C MET A 13 25.31 1.59 -8.12
N LEU A 14 24.74 0.69 -7.34
CA LEU A 14 23.99 -0.46 -7.85
C LEU A 14 22.75 0.01 -8.64
N ALA A 15 21.98 0.95 -8.10
CA ALA A 15 20.81 1.53 -8.76
C ALA A 15 21.19 2.31 -10.05
N ALA A 16 22.32 3.02 -10.07
CA ALA A 16 22.80 3.74 -11.23
C ALA A 16 23.35 2.82 -12.33
N SER A 17 24.11 1.78 -11.95
CA SER A 17 24.71 0.82 -12.89
C SER A 17 23.67 -0.02 -13.62
N ASN A 18 22.57 -0.36 -12.95
CA ASN A 18 21.52 -1.18 -13.55
C ASN A 18 20.52 -0.38 -14.39
N ARG A 19 20.43 0.94 -14.18
CA ARG A 19 19.63 1.84 -15.02
C ARG A 19 20.12 1.90 -16.48
N GLU A 20 21.40 1.61 -16.72
CA GLU A 20 22.02 1.66 -18.07
C GLU A 20 22.12 0.28 -18.74
N GLN A 21 22.01 -0.83 -18.02
CA GLN A 21 22.36 -2.15 -18.56
C GLN A 21 21.30 -3.25 -18.46
N LYS A 22 20.35 -3.20 -17.52
CA LYS A 22 19.34 -4.26 -17.34
C LYS A 22 18.03 -3.71 -16.75
N ASP A 23 16.91 -3.99 -17.40
CA ASP A 23 15.55 -3.71 -16.87
C ASP A 23 15.14 -4.62 -15.72
N SER A 24 15.88 -5.70 -15.45
CA SER A 24 15.59 -6.68 -14.40
C SER A 24 16.88 -7.25 -13.82
N MET A 25 16.92 -7.41 -12.50
CA MET A 25 18.04 -7.97 -11.75
C MET A 25 17.56 -9.09 -10.83
N ASP A 26 18.35 -10.18 -10.69
CA ASP A 26 18.06 -11.24 -9.76
C ASP A 26 18.37 -10.77 -8.32
N PHE A 27 17.45 -11.05 -7.38
CA PHE A 27 17.64 -10.72 -5.96
C PHE A 27 18.90 -11.39 -5.39
N GLN A 28 19.28 -12.58 -5.92
CA GLN A 28 20.50 -13.28 -5.54
C GLN A 28 21.74 -12.47 -5.93
N GLU A 29 21.75 -11.80 -7.11
CA GLU A 29 22.84 -10.92 -7.54
C GLU A 29 22.97 -9.70 -6.61
N VAL A 30 21.85 -9.20 -6.07
CA VAL A 30 21.85 -8.11 -5.08
C VAL A 30 22.43 -8.58 -3.75
N LEU A 31 22.03 -9.75 -3.27
CA LEU A 31 22.57 -10.33 -2.04
C LEU A 31 24.08 -10.59 -2.17
N ASP A 32 24.54 -11.12 -3.30
CA ASP A 32 25.95 -11.37 -3.57
C ASP A 32 26.76 -10.08 -3.60
N TYR A 33 26.18 -8.97 -4.10
CA TYR A 33 26.83 -7.66 -4.10
C TYR A 33 27.03 -7.08 -2.70
N PHE A 34 26.16 -7.44 -1.75
CA PHE A 34 26.20 -7.04 -0.34
C PHE A 34 26.69 -8.15 0.60
N SER A 35 27.26 -9.25 0.06
CA SER A 35 27.69 -10.43 0.83
C SER A 35 28.67 -10.12 1.97
N ASP A 36 29.37 -8.97 1.90
CA ASP A 36 30.34 -8.51 2.92
C ASP A 36 29.66 -7.80 4.12
N ILE A 37 28.35 -7.61 4.11
CA ILE A 37 27.58 -6.85 5.12
C ILE A 37 26.40 -7.68 5.56
N ASP A 38 26.26 -7.90 6.87
CA ASP A 38 25.01 -8.45 7.43
C ASP A 38 23.90 -7.42 7.28
N LEU A 39 23.02 -7.65 6.30
CA LEU A 39 21.92 -6.73 5.99
C LEU A 39 20.87 -6.76 7.11
N THR A 40 20.61 -5.59 7.68
CA THR A 40 19.47 -5.41 8.61
C THR A 40 18.15 -5.29 7.83
N GLU A 41 17.00 -5.56 8.49
CA GLU A 41 15.68 -5.44 7.87
C GLU A 41 15.43 -4.05 7.25
N GLU A 42 15.87 -2.97 7.93
CA GLU A 42 15.77 -1.59 7.42
C GLU A 42 16.63 -1.35 6.16
N GLN A 43 17.76 -2.03 6.05
CA GLN A 43 18.64 -1.92 4.88
C GLN A 43 18.09 -2.70 3.69
N THR A 44 17.44 -3.82 3.94
CA THR A 44 16.76 -4.61 2.91
C THR A 44 15.57 -3.82 2.34
N GLU A 45 14.80 -3.15 3.20
CA GLU A 45 13.68 -2.28 2.79
C GLU A 45 14.17 -1.11 1.91
N LYS A 46 15.29 -0.47 2.27
CA LYS A 46 15.92 0.57 1.45
C LYS A 46 16.42 0.07 0.10
N ILE A 47 16.85 -1.19 0.00
CA ILE A 47 17.23 -1.81 -1.28
C ILE A 47 15.98 -1.94 -2.17
N TYR A 48 14.87 -2.43 -1.64
CA TYR A 48 13.63 -2.55 -2.40
C TYR A 48 13.13 -1.18 -2.89
N ASP A 49 13.07 -0.19 -2.01
CA ASP A 49 12.65 1.17 -2.35
C ASP A 49 13.55 1.81 -3.42
N ALA A 50 14.88 1.63 -3.30
CA ALA A 50 15.83 2.19 -4.26
C ALA A 50 15.72 1.54 -5.65
N MET A 51 15.43 0.23 -5.71
CA MET A 51 15.23 -0.49 -6.97
C MET A 51 13.89 -0.15 -7.61
N ASP A 52 12.82 0.02 -6.82
CA ASP A 52 11.52 0.47 -7.30
C ASP A 52 11.58 1.90 -7.89
N ILE A 53 12.31 2.80 -7.23
CA ILE A 53 12.59 4.17 -7.73
C ILE A 53 13.44 4.15 -9.01
N ALA A 54 14.36 3.19 -9.13
CA ALA A 54 15.21 3.03 -10.32
C ALA A 54 14.48 2.33 -11.48
N HIS A 55 13.22 1.87 -11.28
CA HIS A 55 12.46 1.05 -12.23
C HIS A 55 13.17 -0.24 -12.65
N VAL A 56 13.97 -0.81 -11.74
CA VAL A 56 14.62 -2.11 -11.93
C VAL A 56 13.75 -3.18 -11.29
N ASP A 57 13.16 -4.06 -12.09
CA ASP A 57 12.39 -5.20 -11.57
C ASP A 57 13.35 -6.21 -10.93
N LEU A 58 13.32 -6.32 -9.59
CA LEU A 58 14.02 -7.37 -8.87
C LEU A 58 13.33 -8.71 -9.10
N MET A 59 13.92 -9.57 -9.93
CA MET A 59 13.46 -10.94 -10.10
C MET A 59 13.91 -11.80 -8.92
N LYS A 60 12.96 -12.21 -8.09
CA LYS A 60 13.20 -13.33 -7.16
C LYS A 60 13.05 -14.64 -7.93
N ILE A 61 14.01 -15.56 -7.75
CA ILE A 61 13.91 -16.95 -8.23
C ILE A 61 12.67 -17.64 -7.63
N ASP A 62 12.15 -17.15 -6.50
CA ASP A 62 10.96 -17.65 -5.80
C ASP A 62 9.62 -17.08 -6.30
N ASP A 63 9.59 -16.25 -7.36
CA ASP A 63 8.33 -15.76 -7.94
C ASP A 63 7.45 -16.89 -8.52
N ALA A 64 8.05 -18.04 -8.83
CA ALA A 64 7.31 -19.27 -9.14
C ALA A 64 6.55 -19.79 -7.90
N ASP A 65 7.11 -19.61 -6.70
CA ASP A 65 6.48 -20.00 -5.44
C ASP A 65 5.37 -19.02 -5.03
N LEU A 66 5.51 -17.72 -5.27
CA LEU A 66 4.43 -16.74 -5.05
C LEU A 66 3.21 -17.03 -5.91
N ALA A 67 3.43 -17.32 -7.18
CA ALA A 67 2.34 -17.72 -8.08
C ALA A 67 1.69 -19.03 -7.60
N SER A 68 2.48 -19.98 -7.07
CA SER A 68 1.96 -21.24 -6.53
C SER A 68 1.26 -21.03 -5.18
N ASP A 69 1.69 -20.07 -4.35
CA ASP A 69 1.09 -19.79 -3.05
C ASP A 69 -0.27 -19.12 -3.14
N PHE A 70 -0.45 -18.22 -4.11
CA PHE A 70 -1.77 -17.67 -4.41
C PHE A 70 -2.71 -18.68 -5.08
N LEU A 71 -2.18 -19.77 -5.60
CA LEU A 71 -2.91 -20.73 -6.42
C LEU A 71 -3.16 -22.09 -5.76
N ASN A 72 -2.84 -22.28 -4.47
CA ASN A 72 -3.12 -23.54 -3.75
C ASN A 72 -4.63 -23.85 -3.64
N ASN A 73 -5.23 -23.99 -4.80
CA ASN A 73 -6.26 -24.96 -5.12
C ASN A 73 -5.64 -25.91 -6.16
N ASP A 74 -5.75 -27.20 -5.93
CA ASP A 74 -5.12 -28.32 -6.67
C ASP A 74 -5.35 -28.38 -8.20
N ASP A 75 -5.92 -27.34 -8.81
CA ASP A 75 -6.32 -27.30 -10.21
C ASP A 75 -5.34 -26.58 -11.17
N VAL A 76 -4.20 -26.05 -10.68
CA VAL A 76 -3.39 -25.13 -11.48
C VAL A 76 -2.29 -25.80 -12.29
N ASP A 77 -1.79 -26.95 -11.84
CA ASP A 77 -0.77 -27.72 -12.58
C ASP A 77 -1.32 -28.46 -13.81
N SER A 78 -2.63 -28.47 -14.01
CA SER A 78 -3.27 -29.19 -15.11
C SER A 78 -3.62 -28.31 -16.32
N ILE A 79 -3.09 -27.07 -16.43
CA ILE A 79 -3.25 -26.32 -17.68
C ILE A 79 -2.30 -26.92 -18.73
N LYS A 80 -2.74 -27.95 -19.39
CA LYS A 80 -2.31 -28.21 -20.76
C LYS A 80 -2.80 -27.01 -21.58
N ILE A 81 -1.87 -26.10 -21.89
CA ILE A 81 -2.09 -24.90 -22.72
C ILE A 81 -2.72 -25.26 -24.11
N GLU A 82 -2.79 -26.54 -24.44
CA GLU A 82 -3.34 -27.09 -25.68
C GLU A 82 -4.87 -26.96 -25.78
N ASN A 83 -5.58 -26.76 -24.67
CA ASN A 83 -7.01 -26.57 -24.66
C ASN A 83 -7.34 -25.34 -23.85
N ILE A 84 -7.20 -24.13 -24.43
CA ILE A 84 -8.00 -22.98 -23.95
C ILE A 84 -9.44 -23.40 -24.26
N PRO A 85 -10.26 -23.75 -23.24
CA PRO A 85 -11.64 -24.07 -23.52
C PRO A 85 -12.21 -22.88 -24.28
N GLU A 86 -12.91 -23.11 -25.38
CA GLU A 86 -13.75 -22.08 -25.97
C GLU A 86 -14.52 -21.49 -24.82
N ILE A 87 -14.17 -20.25 -24.44
CA ILE A 87 -14.89 -19.56 -23.37
C ILE A 87 -16.30 -19.52 -23.88
N ASP A 88 -17.18 -20.29 -23.26
CA ASP A 88 -18.61 -20.27 -23.59
C ASP A 88 -19.09 -18.84 -23.31
N LEU A 89 -19.08 -18.05 -24.37
CA LEU A 89 -19.57 -16.69 -24.42
C LEU A 89 -21.08 -16.70 -24.68
N SER A 90 -21.70 -17.90 -24.74
CA SER A 90 -23.14 -18.03 -24.87
C SER A 90 -23.81 -17.41 -23.66
N ILE A 91 -24.48 -16.34 -23.93
CA ILE A 91 -25.20 -15.51 -22.98
C ILE A 91 -26.56 -16.16 -22.78
N PRO A 92 -26.98 -16.57 -21.58
CA PRO A 92 -28.36 -16.96 -21.34
C PRO A 92 -29.28 -15.81 -21.78
N GLU A 93 -30.21 -16.11 -22.68
CA GLU A 93 -31.25 -15.15 -23.10
C GLU A 93 -32.02 -14.69 -21.84
N GLY A 94 -31.99 -13.39 -21.56
CA GLY A 94 -32.79 -12.79 -20.50
C GLY A 94 -32.08 -11.94 -19.44
N VAL A 95 -30.75 -11.74 -19.53
CA VAL A 95 -30.00 -10.90 -18.59
C VAL A 95 -29.80 -9.50 -19.18
N ASN A 96 -30.07 -8.46 -18.41
CA ASN A 96 -30.01 -7.04 -18.78
C ASN A 96 -28.74 -6.66 -19.53
N ILE A 97 -28.90 -5.81 -20.54
CA ILE A 97 -27.86 -5.31 -21.47
C ILE A 97 -26.83 -4.41 -20.74
N GLU A 98 -27.05 -4.11 -19.47
CA GLU A 98 -26.28 -3.11 -18.68
C GLU A 98 -25.09 -3.69 -17.90
N ASP A 99 -24.76 -4.96 -18.03
CA ASP A 99 -23.60 -5.55 -17.35
C ASP A 99 -22.29 -5.20 -18.09
N PRO A 100 -21.41 -4.34 -17.54
CA PRO A 100 -20.14 -3.94 -18.16
C PRO A 100 -19.23 -5.14 -18.47
N VAL A 101 -19.25 -6.17 -17.63
CA VAL A 101 -18.48 -7.40 -17.83
C VAL A 101 -18.90 -8.09 -19.11
N ARG A 102 -20.20 -8.24 -19.30
CA ARG A 102 -20.78 -8.88 -20.47
C ARG A 102 -20.46 -8.12 -21.76
N MET A 103 -20.56 -6.79 -21.71
CA MET A 103 -20.27 -5.93 -22.85
C MET A 103 -18.79 -6.09 -23.27
N TYR A 104 -17.86 -6.07 -22.30
CA TYR A 104 -16.45 -6.29 -22.53
C TYR A 104 -16.18 -7.69 -23.14
N LEU A 105 -16.73 -8.77 -22.54
CA LEU A 105 -16.55 -10.13 -23.05
C LEU A 105 -17.07 -10.30 -24.48
N LYS A 106 -18.19 -9.67 -24.83
CA LYS A 106 -18.72 -9.66 -26.18
C LYS A 106 -17.81 -8.93 -27.17
N GLU A 107 -17.15 -7.86 -26.73
CA GLU A 107 -16.24 -7.08 -27.57
C GLU A 107 -14.97 -7.84 -27.89
N ILE A 108 -14.30 -8.42 -26.89
CA ILE A 108 -13.08 -9.21 -27.11
C ILE A 108 -13.35 -10.50 -27.90
N GLY A 109 -14.58 -11.02 -27.84
CA GLY A 109 -14.98 -12.20 -28.59
C GLY A 109 -15.07 -12.00 -30.10
N LYS A 110 -15.12 -10.74 -30.58
CA LYS A 110 -15.16 -10.42 -32.03
C LYS A 110 -13.80 -10.59 -32.72
N VAL A 111 -12.71 -10.54 -31.94
CA VAL A 111 -11.34 -10.64 -32.47
C VAL A 111 -11.01 -12.11 -32.70
N PRO A 112 -10.59 -12.49 -33.93
CA PRO A 112 -10.22 -13.88 -34.23
C PRO A 112 -8.91 -14.26 -33.50
N LEU A 113 -8.79 -15.54 -33.16
CA LEU A 113 -7.55 -16.09 -32.61
C LEU A 113 -6.47 -16.14 -33.70
N LEU A 114 -5.23 -15.94 -33.32
CA LEU A 114 -4.06 -16.03 -34.21
C LEU A 114 -3.57 -17.46 -34.29
N SER A 115 -3.08 -17.85 -35.48
CA SER A 115 -2.30 -19.05 -35.67
C SER A 115 -0.85 -18.85 -35.23
N GLY A 116 -0.10 -19.92 -34.96
CA GLY A 116 1.31 -19.82 -34.57
C GLY A 116 2.21 -19.10 -35.58
N ASP A 117 1.90 -19.26 -36.88
CA ASP A 117 2.63 -18.59 -37.96
C ASP A 117 2.36 -17.06 -37.96
N GLU A 118 1.09 -16.67 -37.74
CA GLU A 118 0.72 -15.26 -37.62
C GLU A 118 1.32 -14.60 -36.37
N GLU A 119 1.38 -15.32 -35.23
CA GLU A 119 2.08 -14.83 -34.04
C GLU A 119 3.56 -14.49 -34.34
N LEU A 120 4.21 -15.35 -35.10
CA LEU A 120 5.61 -15.22 -35.48
C LEU A 120 5.84 -14.06 -36.45
N GLU A 121 4.93 -13.85 -37.42
CA GLU A 121 4.99 -12.71 -38.34
C GLU A 121 4.76 -11.39 -37.58
N LEU A 122 3.75 -11.31 -36.71
CA LEU A 122 3.49 -10.14 -35.88
C LEU A 122 4.68 -9.82 -34.96
N ALA A 123 5.31 -10.83 -34.36
CA ALA A 123 6.48 -10.63 -33.51
C ALA A 123 7.67 -10.02 -34.28
N LYS A 124 7.88 -10.39 -35.56
CA LYS A 124 8.89 -9.78 -36.42
C LYS A 124 8.58 -8.31 -36.75
N TRP A 125 7.30 -7.98 -36.99
CA TRP A 125 6.89 -6.60 -37.25
C TRP A 125 7.00 -5.73 -36.00
N ILE A 126 6.72 -6.29 -34.82
CA ILE A 126 6.91 -5.61 -33.52
C ILE A 126 8.39 -5.27 -33.31
N GLU A 127 9.30 -6.18 -33.63
CA GLU A 127 10.77 -5.91 -33.57
C GLU A 127 11.18 -4.79 -34.57
N ALA A 128 10.48 -4.67 -35.69
CA ALA A 128 10.66 -3.57 -36.64
C ALA A 128 10.03 -2.24 -36.20
N GLY A 129 9.32 -2.22 -35.07
CA GLY A 129 8.71 -1.01 -34.50
C GLY A 129 7.27 -0.73 -34.96
N ASP A 130 6.56 -1.72 -35.46
CA ASP A 130 5.17 -1.56 -35.91
C ASP A 130 4.19 -1.59 -34.72
N GLU A 131 3.56 -0.44 -34.43
CA GLU A 131 2.56 -0.29 -33.37
C GLU A 131 1.22 -0.99 -33.69
N GLU A 132 0.85 -1.12 -34.96
CA GLU A 132 -0.35 -1.85 -35.37
C GLU A 132 -0.20 -3.36 -35.09
N ALA A 133 0.99 -3.91 -35.30
CA ALA A 133 1.29 -5.29 -34.98
C ALA A 133 1.20 -5.56 -33.47
N LYS A 134 1.72 -4.62 -32.62
CA LYS A 134 1.57 -4.69 -31.16
C LYS A 134 0.10 -4.73 -30.74
N LYS A 135 -0.70 -3.83 -31.30
CA LYS A 135 -2.13 -3.73 -31.01
C LYS A 135 -2.84 -5.02 -31.39
N ARG A 136 -2.60 -5.53 -32.61
CA ARG A 136 -3.23 -6.77 -33.12
C ARG A 136 -2.87 -8.00 -32.29
N LEU A 137 -1.60 -8.14 -31.87
CA LEU A 137 -1.16 -9.24 -31.02
C LEU A 137 -1.80 -9.15 -29.63
N SER A 138 -1.90 -7.95 -29.06
CA SER A 138 -2.54 -7.72 -27.77
C SER A 138 -4.05 -8.03 -27.81
N GLU A 139 -4.78 -7.52 -28.80
CA GLU A 139 -6.23 -7.72 -28.96
C GLU A 139 -6.61 -9.19 -29.11
N ALA A 140 -5.83 -9.96 -29.89
CA ALA A 140 -6.07 -11.39 -30.08
C ALA A 140 -5.86 -12.22 -28.81
N ASN A 141 -5.09 -11.70 -27.83
CA ASN A 141 -4.77 -12.41 -26.59
C ASN A 141 -5.55 -11.90 -25.36
N LEU A 142 -6.50 -10.98 -25.49
CA LEU A 142 -7.33 -10.51 -24.37
C LEU A 142 -8.15 -11.64 -23.73
N ARG A 143 -8.57 -12.64 -24.51
CA ARG A 143 -9.27 -13.83 -24.01
C ARG A 143 -8.40 -14.65 -23.05
N LEU A 144 -7.08 -14.73 -23.29
CA LEU A 144 -6.13 -15.38 -22.39
C LEU A 144 -6.10 -14.65 -21.04
N VAL A 145 -6.06 -13.32 -21.04
CA VAL A 145 -6.09 -12.52 -19.79
C VAL A 145 -7.33 -12.84 -18.98
N VAL A 146 -8.52 -12.87 -19.60
CA VAL A 146 -9.78 -13.17 -18.90
C VAL A 146 -9.74 -14.58 -18.30
N SER A 147 -9.21 -15.58 -19.02
CA SER A 147 -9.10 -16.95 -18.52
C SER A 147 -8.25 -17.07 -17.26
N ILE A 148 -7.18 -16.26 -17.18
CA ILE A 148 -6.29 -16.18 -16.02
C ILE A 148 -6.96 -15.39 -14.90
N ALA A 149 -7.50 -14.19 -15.19
CA ALA A 149 -8.12 -13.30 -14.19
C ALA A 149 -9.30 -13.94 -13.43
N LYS A 150 -10.10 -14.78 -14.11
CA LYS A 150 -11.21 -15.52 -13.48
C LYS A 150 -10.81 -16.33 -12.25
N ARG A 151 -9.57 -16.83 -12.18
CA ARG A 151 -9.07 -17.63 -11.04
C ARG A 151 -8.76 -16.80 -9.81
N TYR A 152 -8.64 -15.49 -9.99
CA TYR A 152 -8.32 -14.55 -8.91
C TYR A 152 -9.54 -13.81 -8.38
N VAL A 153 -10.74 -14.14 -8.86
CA VAL A 153 -12.00 -13.58 -8.35
C VAL A 153 -12.19 -13.93 -6.88
N GLY A 154 -12.75 -13.00 -6.10
CA GLY A 154 -13.00 -13.18 -4.66
C GLY A 154 -11.79 -12.88 -3.77
N ARG A 155 -10.72 -12.30 -4.31
CA ARG A 155 -9.50 -11.96 -3.56
C ARG A 155 -9.36 -10.47 -3.24
N GLY A 156 -10.48 -9.74 -3.16
CA GLY A 156 -10.51 -8.33 -2.77
C GLY A 156 -10.49 -7.33 -3.93
N MET A 157 -10.49 -7.82 -5.19
CA MET A 157 -10.58 -6.97 -6.39
C MET A 157 -11.72 -7.43 -7.30
N ALA A 158 -12.37 -6.50 -7.99
CA ALA A 158 -13.40 -6.80 -8.97
C ALA A 158 -12.80 -7.47 -10.23
N LEU A 159 -13.59 -8.33 -10.92
CA LEU A 159 -13.11 -9.06 -12.10
C LEU A 159 -12.60 -8.13 -13.20
N LEU A 160 -13.27 -7.01 -13.45
CA LEU A 160 -12.84 -6.06 -14.49
C LEU A 160 -11.49 -5.41 -14.15
N ASP A 161 -11.24 -5.10 -12.87
CA ASP A 161 -9.95 -4.55 -12.44
C ASP A 161 -8.83 -5.57 -12.59
N LEU A 162 -9.08 -6.84 -12.21
CA LEU A 162 -8.13 -7.93 -12.43
C LEU A 162 -7.81 -8.13 -13.91
N ILE A 163 -8.80 -7.98 -14.79
CA ILE A 163 -8.60 -8.07 -16.25
C ILE A 163 -7.73 -6.89 -16.71
N GLN A 164 -7.99 -5.67 -16.27
CA GLN A 164 -7.22 -4.50 -16.70
C GLN A 164 -5.76 -4.56 -16.22
N GLU A 165 -5.52 -4.97 -14.98
CA GLU A 165 -4.16 -5.21 -14.50
C GLU A 165 -3.47 -6.35 -15.29
N GLY A 166 -4.21 -7.41 -15.60
CA GLY A 166 -3.73 -8.48 -16.49
C GLY A 166 -3.41 -7.99 -17.90
N ASN A 167 -4.20 -7.04 -18.45
CA ASN A 167 -3.94 -6.43 -19.76
C ASN A 167 -2.65 -5.61 -19.75
N LEU A 168 -2.34 -4.89 -18.62
CA LEU A 168 -1.05 -4.22 -18.46
C LEU A 168 0.11 -5.22 -18.48
N GLY A 169 -0.06 -6.38 -17.83
CA GLY A 169 0.89 -7.49 -17.92
C GLY A 169 1.05 -8.02 -19.33
N LEU A 170 -0.05 -8.20 -20.07
CA LEU A 170 -0.04 -8.64 -21.47
C LEU A 170 0.74 -7.65 -22.37
N MET A 171 0.52 -6.34 -22.21
CA MET A 171 1.24 -5.32 -22.98
C MET A 171 2.76 -5.41 -22.74
N LYS A 172 3.19 -5.57 -21.47
CA LYS A 172 4.61 -5.80 -21.15
C LYS A 172 5.14 -7.08 -21.79
N ALA A 173 4.33 -8.15 -21.83
CA ALA A 173 4.72 -9.39 -22.50
C ALA A 173 4.92 -9.21 -24.02
N VAL A 174 4.04 -8.45 -24.68
CA VAL A 174 4.15 -8.13 -26.11
C VAL A 174 5.43 -7.35 -26.41
N GLU A 175 5.79 -6.39 -25.56
CA GLU A 175 7.01 -5.59 -25.73
C GLU A 175 8.32 -6.40 -25.57
N LYS A 176 8.30 -7.36 -24.64
CA LYS A 176 9.50 -8.16 -24.27
C LYS A 176 9.56 -9.55 -24.94
N PHE A 177 8.61 -9.89 -25.80
CA PHE A 177 8.55 -11.22 -26.41
C PHE A 177 9.66 -11.42 -27.46
N ASP A 178 10.44 -12.51 -27.29
CA ASP A 178 11.48 -12.93 -28.24
C ASP A 178 11.06 -14.26 -28.92
N TYR A 179 10.61 -14.16 -30.15
CA TYR A 179 10.19 -15.31 -30.97
C TYR A 179 11.34 -16.29 -31.31
N ARG A 180 12.62 -15.85 -31.22
CA ARG A 180 13.80 -16.66 -31.52
C ARG A 180 14.00 -17.80 -30.54
N LYS A 181 13.40 -17.70 -29.35
CA LYS A 181 13.46 -18.73 -28.30
C LYS A 181 12.58 -19.95 -28.58
N GLY A 182 11.73 -19.92 -29.63
CA GLY A 182 10.93 -21.04 -30.07
C GLY A 182 9.72 -21.41 -29.20
N TYR A 183 9.39 -20.60 -28.17
CA TYR A 183 8.21 -20.80 -27.33
C TYR A 183 7.01 -20.07 -27.90
N LYS A 184 5.79 -20.56 -27.62
CA LYS A 184 4.53 -19.89 -27.96
C LYS A 184 4.40 -18.60 -27.14
N PHE A 185 3.84 -17.57 -27.76
CA PHE A 185 3.57 -16.29 -27.07
C PHE A 185 2.74 -16.47 -25.79
N SER A 186 1.70 -17.31 -25.84
CA SER A 186 0.82 -17.58 -24.70
C SER A 186 1.56 -18.10 -23.46
N THR A 187 2.61 -18.92 -23.62
CA THR A 187 3.42 -19.44 -22.51
C THR A 187 4.15 -18.31 -21.81
N TYR A 188 4.75 -17.40 -22.56
CA TYR A 188 5.46 -16.25 -22.03
C TYR A 188 4.50 -15.21 -21.44
N ALA A 189 3.40 -14.90 -22.15
CA ALA A 189 2.41 -13.93 -21.70
C ALA A 189 1.72 -14.34 -20.40
N THR A 190 1.47 -15.65 -20.21
CA THR A 190 0.84 -16.16 -18.98
C THR A 190 1.62 -15.76 -17.72
N TRP A 191 2.95 -15.78 -17.78
CA TRP A 191 3.79 -15.37 -16.65
C TRP A 191 3.61 -13.87 -16.34
N TRP A 192 3.68 -13.00 -17.35
CA TRP A 192 3.52 -11.54 -17.17
C TRP A 192 2.11 -11.14 -16.68
N ILE A 193 1.09 -11.79 -17.26
CA ILE A 193 -0.31 -11.56 -16.84
C ILE A 193 -0.49 -11.95 -15.38
N ARG A 194 0.00 -13.14 -15.01
CA ARG A 194 -0.10 -13.64 -13.64
C ARG A 194 0.63 -12.70 -12.65
N GLN A 195 1.85 -12.30 -13.00
CA GLN A 195 2.65 -11.40 -12.19
C GLN A 195 1.95 -10.05 -11.97
N ALA A 196 1.42 -9.45 -13.04
CA ALA A 196 0.68 -8.18 -12.93
C ALA A 196 -0.54 -8.31 -12.02
N ILE A 197 -1.36 -9.37 -12.21
CA ILE A 197 -2.55 -9.61 -11.39
C ILE A 197 -2.18 -9.86 -9.92
N THR A 198 -1.16 -10.68 -9.65
CA THR A 198 -0.77 -11.01 -8.28
C THR A 198 -0.22 -9.78 -7.56
N ARG A 199 0.59 -8.98 -8.24
CA ARG A 199 1.13 -7.73 -7.69
C ARG A 199 0.01 -6.72 -7.41
N SER A 200 -0.94 -6.55 -8.32
CA SER A 200 -2.05 -5.62 -8.10
C SER A 200 -2.96 -6.04 -6.94
N ILE A 201 -3.21 -7.34 -6.76
CA ILE A 201 -3.94 -7.85 -5.59
C ILE A 201 -3.18 -7.53 -4.30
N ALA A 202 -1.86 -7.73 -4.27
CA ALA A 202 -1.06 -7.42 -3.09
C ALA A 202 -1.10 -5.92 -2.74
N ASP A 203 -1.12 -5.05 -3.77
CA ASP A 203 -1.07 -3.60 -3.61
C ASP A 203 -2.44 -2.95 -3.32
N GLN A 204 -3.55 -3.50 -3.83
CA GLN A 204 -4.84 -2.80 -3.87
C GLN A 204 -5.99 -3.55 -3.18
N ALA A 205 -5.87 -4.87 -2.92
CA ALA A 205 -6.98 -5.66 -2.41
C ALA A 205 -7.37 -5.35 -0.95
N ARG A 206 -6.48 -4.71 -0.18
CA ARG A 206 -6.70 -4.41 1.24
C ARG A 206 -7.08 -2.95 1.45
N THR A 207 -8.06 -2.70 2.32
CA THR A 207 -8.46 -1.34 2.74
C THR A 207 -7.27 -0.55 3.33
N ILE A 208 -6.44 -1.20 4.12
CA ILE A 208 -5.18 -0.66 4.62
C ILE A 208 -4.06 -1.34 3.83
N ARG A 209 -3.37 -0.58 2.98
CA ARG A 209 -2.29 -1.09 2.12
C ARG A 209 -1.15 -1.66 2.96
N ILE A 210 -0.68 -2.81 2.57
CA ILE A 210 0.49 -3.50 3.15
C ILE A 210 1.54 -3.67 2.03
N PRO A 211 2.84 -3.45 2.31
CA PRO A 211 3.91 -3.67 1.33
C PRO A 211 3.90 -5.12 0.79
N VAL A 212 4.29 -5.29 -0.49
CA VAL A 212 4.22 -6.60 -1.18
C VAL A 212 4.99 -7.69 -0.43
N HIS A 213 6.22 -7.41 0.02
CA HIS A 213 7.03 -8.37 0.77
C HIS A 213 6.36 -8.86 2.07
N MET A 214 5.56 -7.99 2.73
CA MET A 214 4.79 -8.38 3.91
C MET A 214 3.60 -9.26 3.55
N VAL A 215 2.95 -9.01 2.41
CA VAL A 215 1.89 -9.90 1.88
C VAL A 215 2.46 -11.30 1.59
N GLU A 216 3.66 -11.37 1.01
CA GLU A 216 4.38 -12.63 0.80
C GLU A 216 4.62 -13.37 2.12
N THR A 217 5.13 -12.65 3.12
CA THR A 217 5.38 -13.23 4.45
C THR A 217 4.09 -13.73 5.10
N ILE A 218 2.99 -12.99 4.99
CA ILE A 218 1.65 -13.40 5.47
C ILE A 218 1.19 -14.67 4.74
N ASN A 219 1.38 -14.76 3.42
CA ASN A 219 1.01 -15.95 2.66
C ASN A 219 1.84 -17.16 3.05
N LYS A 220 3.16 -16.99 3.24
CA LYS A 220 4.04 -18.04 3.76
C LYS A 220 3.60 -18.51 5.15
N LEU A 221 3.22 -17.58 6.03
CA LEU A 221 2.67 -17.90 7.35
C LEU A 221 1.38 -18.72 7.23
N ARG A 222 0.43 -18.28 6.38
CA ARG A 222 -0.83 -19.02 6.15
C ARG A 222 -0.61 -20.42 5.62
N ARG A 223 0.35 -20.59 4.68
CA ARG A 223 0.71 -21.92 4.14
C ARG A 223 1.28 -22.79 5.24
N THR A 224 2.26 -22.30 6.00
CA THR A 224 2.87 -23.04 7.11
C THR A 224 1.85 -23.44 8.16
N SER A 225 0.93 -22.53 8.52
CA SER A 225 -0.16 -22.81 9.45
C SER A 225 -1.08 -23.93 8.94
N ARG A 226 -1.44 -23.95 7.63
CA ARG A 226 -2.25 -25.02 7.03
C ARG A 226 -1.51 -26.37 7.03
N GLN A 227 -0.20 -26.37 6.72
CA GLN A 227 0.59 -27.59 6.75
C GLN A 227 0.65 -28.16 8.17
N LEU A 228 0.91 -27.32 9.17
CA LEU A 228 0.90 -27.73 10.57
C LEU A 228 -0.47 -28.22 11.03
N LEU A 229 -1.56 -27.60 10.58
CA LEU A 229 -2.93 -28.05 10.84
C LEU A 229 -3.16 -29.47 10.30
N GLN A 230 -2.65 -29.79 9.11
CA GLN A 230 -2.73 -31.13 8.52
C GLN A 230 -1.86 -32.16 9.27
N GLU A 231 -0.65 -31.75 9.72
CA GLU A 231 0.25 -32.64 10.47
C GLU A 231 -0.22 -32.89 11.91
N LEU A 232 -0.70 -31.85 12.61
CA LEU A 232 -1.05 -31.89 14.03
C LEU A 232 -2.52 -32.22 14.28
N GLY A 233 -3.40 -32.04 13.29
CA GLY A 233 -4.86 -32.18 13.43
C GLY A 233 -5.53 -31.10 14.29
N ARG A 234 -4.79 -30.03 14.64
CA ARG A 234 -5.26 -28.85 15.39
C ARG A 234 -4.58 -27.59 14.89
N GLU A 235 -5.13 -26.43 15.23
CA GLU A 235 -4.48 -25.16 14.94
C GLU A 235 -3.09 -25.10 15.59
N ALA A 236 -2.11 -24.60 14.82
CA ALA A 236 -0.74 -24.47 15.26
C ALA A 236 -0.58 -23.24 16.18
N THR A 237 0.24 -23.38 17.23
CA THR A 237 0.58 -22.25 18.08
C THR A 237 1.59 -21.33 17.41
N PRO A 238 1.68 -20.04 17.82
CA PRO A 238 2.68 -19.11 17.26
C PRO A 238 4.11 -19.62 17.39
N GLU A 239 4.42 -20.38 18.45
CA GLU A 239 5.75 -20.99 18.71
C GLU A 239 6.08 -22.07 17.67
N GLU A 240 5.10 -22.94 17.36
CA GLU A 240 5.25 -24.01 16.35
C GLU A 240 5.43 -23.43 14.93
N ILE A 241 4.69 -22.35 14.62
CA ILE A 241 4.85 -21.63 13.36
C ILE A 241 6.23 -20.96 13.29
N ALA A 242 6.68 -20.33 14.37
CA ALA A 242 7.96 -19.65 14.48
C ALA A 242 9.12 -20.62 14.25
N GLU A 243 9.07 -21.80 14.83
CA GLU A 243 10.07 -22.86 14.63
C GLU A 243 10.13 -23.30 13.16
N ARG A 244 8.96 -23.52 12.52
CA ARG A 244 8.88 -23.96 11.13
C ARG A 244 9.34 -22.87 10.15
N MET A 245 8.97 -21.60 10.40
CA MET A 245 9.38 -20.45 9.58
C MET A 245 10.79 -19.96 9.88
N ARG A 246 11.44 -20.42 10.97
CA ARG A 246 12.73 -19.94 11.47
C ARG A 246 12.74 -18.45 11.79
N LEU A 247 11.64 -17.95 12.36
CA LEU A 247 11.47 -16.57 12.78
C LEU A 247 11.30 -16.49 14.30
N PRO A 248 11.60 -15.34 14.95
CA PRO A 248 11.26 -15.10 16.34
C PRO A 248 9.75 -15.17 16.57
N VAL A 249 9.31 -15.68 17.73
CA VAL A 249 7.88 -15.80 18.07
C VAL A 249 7.17 -14.45 18.06
N GLU A 250 7.83 -13.39 18.57
CA GLU A 250 7.31 -12.02 18.59
C GLU A 250 7.00 -11.54 17.18
N ARG A 251 7.88 -11.83 16.21
CA ARG A 251 7.68 -11.44 14.81
C ARG A 251 6.50 -12.19 14.19
N VAL A 252 6.32 -13.46 14.49
CA VAL A 252 5.15 -14.22 14.02
C VAL A 252 3.85 -13.62 14.56
N GLN A 253 3.82 -13.25 15.85
CA GLN A 253 2.67 -12.60 16.46
C GLN A 253 2.36 -11.23 15.82
N GLU A 254 3.37 -10.42 15.51
CA GLU A 254 3.20 -9.17 14.76
C GLU A 254 2.59 -9.41 13.37
N ILE A 255 3.14 -10.38 12.61
CA ILE A 255 2.62 -10.72 11.29
C ILE A 255 1.17 -11.19 11.38
N MET A 256 0.81 -11.98 12.39
CA MET A 256 -0.57 -12.41 12.63
C MET A 256 -1.52 -11.22 12.89
N LYS A 257 -1.09 -10.22 13.67
CA LYS A 257 -1.85 -8.98 13.90
C LYS A 257 -2.04 -8.18 12.63
N ILE A 258 -0.98 -7.98 11.83
CA ILE A 258 -1.01 -7.26 10.56
C ILE A 258 -1.90 -7.99 9.52
N SER A 259 -1.95 -9.32 9.58
CA SER A 259 -2.75 -10.14 8.67
C SER A 259 -4.26 -9.96 8.81
N GLN A 260 -4.73 -9.43 9.96
CA GLN A 260 -6.16 -9.22 10.22
C GLN A 260 -6.74 -8.17 9.27
N GLU A 261 -7.98 -8.39 8.86
CA GLU A 261 -8.74 -7.44 8.04
C GLU A 261 -9.59 -6.55 8.95
N PRO A 262 -9.80 -5.27 8.59
CA PRO A 262 -10.69 -4.40 9.35
C PRO A 262 -12.13 -4.90 9.28
N VAL A 263 -12.85 -4.77 10.41
CA VAL A 263 -14.28 -5.10 10.50
C VAL A 263 -15.09 -3.84 10.18
N SER A 264 -16.18 -4.00 9.43
CA SER A 264 -17.08 -2.88 9.11
C SER A 264 -17.79 -2.37 10.36
N LEU A 265 -17.90 -1.05 10.50
CA LEU A 265 -18.70 -0.42 11.56
C LEU A 265 -20.20 -0.64 11.37
N GLU A 266 -20.64 -0.95 10.15
CA GLU A 266 -22.04 -1.27 9.82
C GLU A 266 -22.40 -2.74 10.07
N THR A 267 -21.49 -3.52 10.69
CA THR A 267 -21.78 -4.91 11.05
C THR A 267 -22.90 -4.93 12.08
N PRO A 268 -24.04 -5.61 11.82
CA PRO A 268 -25.17 -5.69 12.75
C PRO A 268 -24.76 -6.47 14.01
N ILE A 269 -25.25 -6.03 15.17
CA ILE A 269 -25.03 -6.68 16.46
C ILE A 269 -26.40 -7.07 17.03
N GLY A 270 -26.60 -8.36 17.34
CA GLY A 270 -27.83 -8.89 17.86
C GLY A 270 -28.72 -9.53 16.80
N GLU A 271 -29.95 -9.90 17.20
CA GLU A 271 -30.93 -10.54 16.30
C GLU A 271 -31.82 -9.52 15.55
N GLU A 272 -31.83 -8.26 15.98
CA GLU A 272 -32.57 -7.16 15.35
C GLU A 272 -31.58 -6.25 14.58
N ASP A 273 -31.89 -5.91 13.32
CA ASP A 273 -31.02 -5.12 12.40
C ASP A 273 -30.86 -3.64 12.82
N ASP A 274 -31.36 -3.25 13.98
CA ASP A 274 -31.40 -1.85 14.44
C ASP A 274 -30.09 -1.37 15.10
N SER A 275 -29.15 -2.27 15.46
CA SER A 275 -27.91 -1.93 16.15
C SER A 275 -26.68 -2.35 15.35
N HIS A 276 -25.75 -1.43 15.17
CA HIS A 276 -24.51 -1.66 14.45
C HIS A 276 -23.28 -1.53 15.36
N LEU A 277 -22.16 -2.12 15.01
CA LEU A 277 -20.90 -2.03 15.76
C LEU A 277 -20.49 -0.59 16.03
N GLY A 278 -20.73 0.31 15.06
CA GLY A 278 -20.42 1.73 15.17
C GLY A 278 -21.14 2.44 16.32
N ASP A 279 -22.33 1.99 16.72
CA ASP A 279 -23.13 2.61 17.79
C ASP A 279 -22.50 2.41 19.19
N PHE A 280 -21.63 1.42 19.32
CA PHE A 280 -20.94 1.08 20.59
C PHE A 280 -19.54 1.68 20.71
N ILE A 281 -19.02 2.29 19.64
CA ILE A 281 -17.68 2.88 19.64
C ILE A 281 -17.80 4.35 20.01
N GLN A 282 -17.20 4.73 21.15
CA GLN A 282 -17.18 6.11 21.63
C GLN A 282 -16.25 6.95 20.74
N ASP A 283 -16.67 8.20 20.47
CA ASP A 283 -15.83 9.21 19.84
C ASP A 283 -14.97 9.93 20.91
N ASP A 284 -13.69 9.57 20.97
CA ASP A 284 -12.72 10.16 21.90
C ASP A 284 -12.24 11.56 21.47
N HIS A 285 -12.59 12.02 20.26
CA HIS A 285 -12.18 13.32 19.74
C HIS A 285 -13.17 14.45 20.08
N VAL A 286 -14.44 14.11 20.27
CA VAL A 286 -15.47 15.07 20.66
C VAL A 286 -15.43 15.25 22.17
N PRO A 287 -15.15 16.49 22.67
CA PRO A 287 -15.12 16.73 24.10
C PRO A 287 -16.51 16.52 24.73
N VAL A 288 -16.53 15.99 25.95
CA VAL A 288 -17.75 15.82 26.72
C VAL A 288 -18.40 17.19 26.96
N PRO A 289 -19.73 17.33 26.92
CA PRO A 289 -20.42 18.63 27.09
C PRO A 289 -19.97 19.42 28.33
N ALA A 290 -19.68 18.74 29.43
CA ALA A 290 -19.17 19.39 30.65
C ALA A 290 -17.76 20.00 30.45
N GLU A 291 -16.87 19.29 29.72
CA GLU A 291 -15.53 19.79 29.41
C GLU A 291 -15.59 20.92 28.39
N ALA A 292 -16.46 20.85 27.40
CA ALA A 292 -16.67 21.93 26.44
C ALA A 292 -17.19 23.20 27.13
N ALA A 293 -18.14 23.07 28.06
CA ALA A 293 -18.62 24.18 28.85
C ALA A 293 -17.52 24.77 29.77
N ALA A 294 -16.75 23.93 30.45
CA ALA A 294 -15.62 24.35 31.27
C ALA A 294 -14.55 25.08 30.45
N PHE A 295 -14.26 24.61 29.24
CA PHE A 295 -13.32 25.27 28.33
C PHE A 295 -13.83 26.64 27.87
N SER A 296 -15.14 26.78 27.54
CA SER A 296 -15.74 28.08 27.19
C SER A 296 -15.68 29.05 28.35
N MET A 297 -15.98 28.59 29.57
CA MET A 297 -15.85 29.42 30.78
C MET A 297 -14.40 29.85 31.04
N LEU A 298 -13.44 28.93 30.84
CA LEU A 298 -12.01 29.26 30.93
C LEU A 298 -11.61 30.35 29.93
N GLN A 299 -12.09 30.21 28.69
CA GLN A 299 -11.81 31.18 27.61
C GLN A 299 -12.37 32.57 27.96
N GLU A 300 -13.60 32.67 28.44
CA GLU A 300 -14.21 33.93 28.91
C GLU A 300 -13.42 34.54 30.05
N GLN A 301 -13.05 33.75 31.07
CA GLN A 301 -12.25 34.23 32.21
C GLN A 301 -10.85 34.69 31.79
N LEU A 302 -10.24 33.94 30.82
CA LEU A 302 -8.95 34.34 30.26
C LEU A 302 -9.04 35.68 29.54
N GLU A 303 -10.10 35.88 28.77
CA GLU A 303 -10.34 37.13 28.04
C GLU A 303 -10.57 38.32 28.98
N GLU A 304 -11.35 38.12 30.07
CA GLU A 304 -11.54 39.11 31.15
C GLU A 304 -10.19 39.47 31.83
N VAL A 305 -9.36 38.46 32.11
CA VAL A 305 -8.05 38.71 32.72
C VAL A 305 -7.10 39.41 31.75
N LEU A 306 -7.10 39.07 30.48
CA LEU A 306 -6.30 39.70 29.42
C LEU A 306 -6.72 41.17 29.21
N SER A 307 -8.01 41.50 29.32
CA SER A 307 -8.51 42.87 29.19
C SER A 307 -7.96 43.80 30.26
N THR A 308 -7.46 43.27 31.39
CA THR A 308 -6.80 44.06 32.46
C THR A 308 -5.35 44.44 32.15
N LEU A 309 -4.77 43.90 31.06
CA LEU A 309 -3.43 44.23 30.56
C LEU A 309 -3.51 45.43 29.59
N SER A 310 -2.36 46.02 29.27
CA SER A 310 -2.34 46.95 28.12
C SER A 310 -2.56 46.23 26.82
N ASP A 311 -3.19 46.88 25.82
CA ASP A 311 -3.51 46.28 24.49
C ASP A 311 -2.29 45.61 23.85
N ARG A 312 -1.12 46.24 24.03
CA ARG A 312 0.13 45.68 23.48
C ARG A 312 0.57 44.39 24.19
N GLU A 313 0.47 44.34 25.54
CA GLU A 313 0.79 43.16 26.33
C GLU A 313 -0.21 42.02 26.05
N ALA A 314 -1.50 42.32 25.96
CA ALA A 314 -2.55 41.38 25.64
C ALA A 314 -2.35 40.78 24.23
N LYS A 315 -2.12 41.62 23.20
CA LYS A 315 -1.90 41.18 21.84
C LYS A 315 -0.64 40.30 21.67
N VAL A 316 0.44 40.61 22.40
CA VAL A 316 1.66 39.77 22.43
C VAL A 316 1.34 38.39 22.98
N LEU A 317 0.58 38.28 24.08
CA LEU A 317 0.20 36.98 24.64
C LEU A 317 -0.77 36.21 23.71
N ARG A 318 -1.77 36.87 23.14
CA ARG A 318 -2.71 36.25 22.21
C ARG A 318 -1.98 35.60 21.02
N LEU A 319 -1.08 36.34 20.40
CA LEU A 319 -0.29 35.82 19.26
C LEU A 319 0.72 34.76 19.71
N ARG A 320 1.36 34.91 20.85
CA ARG A 320 2.37 33.97 21.34
C ARG A 320 1.79 32.62 21.66
N PHE A 321 0.64 32.57 22.32
CA PHE A 321 -0.04 31.33 22.70
C PHE A 321 -1.13 30.87 21.73
N GLY A 322 -1.41 31.66 20.70
CA GLY A 322 -2.42 31.31 19.69
C GLY A 322 -3.84 31.29 20.25
N LEU A 323 -4.18 32.24 21.13
CA LEU A 323 -5.47 32.24 21.82
C LEU A 323 -6.64 32.56 20.90
N ASP A 324 -6.41 33.29 19.81
CA ASP A 324 -7.44 33.68 18.84
C ASP A 324 -7.56 32.68 17.67
N ASP A 325 -6.44 32.12 17.20
CA ASP A 325 -6.37 31.30 15.99
C ASP A 325 -5.86 29.87 16.22
N GLY A 326 -5.62 29.48 17.47
CA GLY A 326 -5.08 28.17 17.86
C GLY A 326 -3.62 27.92 17.47
N ARG A 327 -2.96 28.89 16.80
CA ARG A 327 -1.57 28.76 16.34
C ARG A 327 -0.60 29.52 17.23
N ALA A 328 0.14 28.83 18.08
CA ALA A 328 1.23 29.39 18.85
C ALA A 328 2.36 29.91 17.96
N ARG A 329 2.78 31.18 18.14
CA ARG A 329 3.85 31.82 17.36
C ARG A 329 5.14 31.94 18.16
N THR A 330 6.28 31.93 17.47
CA THR A 330 7.59 32.15 18.05
C THR A 330 7.77 33.65 18.40
N LEU A 331 8.69 33.98 19.32
CA LEU A 331 9.00 35.38 19.65
C LEU A 331 9.47 36.19 18.43
N GLU A 332 10.08 35.53 17.46
CA GLU A 332 10.54 36.18 16.23
C GLU A 332 9.37 36.52 15.30
N GLU A 333 8.42 35.60 15.14
CA GLU A 333 7.19 35.81 14.36
C GLU A 333 6.33 36.92 14.99
N VAL A 334 6.17 36.89 16.33
CA VAL A 334 5.49 37.98 17.04
C VAL A 334 6.26 39.31 16.87
N GLY A 335 7.58 39.26 16.87
CA GLY A 335 8.41 40.44 16.61
C GLY A 335 8.17 41.05 15.22
N LYS A 336 8.05 40.22 14.20
CA LYS A 336 7.73 40.65 12.83
C LYS A 336 6.36 41.33 12.75
N GLU A 337 5.35 40.81 13.45
CA GLU A 337 3.99 41.39 13.48
C GLU A 337 3.98 42.79 14.10
N PHE A 338 4.84 43.04 15.12
CA PHE A 338 4.98 44.35 15.77
C PHE A 338 6.09 45.23 15.19
N ASN A 339 6.77 44.79 14.15
CA ASN A 339 7.95 45.46 13.55
C ASN A 339 9.05 45.78 14.59
N VAL A 340 9.33 44.81 15.48
CA VAL A 340 10.37 44.92 16.52
C VAL A 340 11.18 43.62 16.60
N THR A 341 12.36 43.70 17.19
CA THR A 341 13.22 42.52 17.37
C THR A 341 12.69 41.59 18.46
N ARG A 342 13.02 40.30 18.36
CA ARG A 342 12.75 39.24 19.34
C ARG A 342 13.10 39.70 20.77
N GLU A 343 14.26 40.36 20.92
CA GLU A 343 14.76 40.86 22.23
C GLU A 343 13.88 41.96 22.82
N ARG A 344 13.07 42.62 22.02
CA ARG A 344 12.12 43.64 22.49
C ARG A 344 10.79 43.03 22.92
N ILE A 345 10.37 41.90 22.31
CA ILE A 345 9.13 41.19 22.68
C ILE A 345 9.31 40.41 23.99
N ARG A 346 10.46 39.76 24.20
CA ARG A 346 10.75 38.95 25.39
C ARG A 346 10.47 39.64 26.72
N PRO A 347 10.94 40.89 26.96
CA PRO A 347 10.61 41.59 28.21
C PRO A 347 9.12 41.96 28.31
N ILE A 348 8.41 42.20 27.20
CA ILE A 348 6.98 42.49 27.19
C ILE A 348 6.20 41.26 27.63
N GLU A 349 6.50 40.08 27.05
CA GLU A 349 5.94 38.80 27.45
C GLU A 349 6.16 38.52 28.95
N ALA A 350 7.42 38.62 29.40
CA ALA A 350 7.78 38.38 30.80
C ALA A 350 7.06 39.31 31.76
N LYS A 351 6.89 40.59 31.39
CA LYS A 351 6.16 41.58 32.18
C LYS A 351 4.66 41.27 32.21
N ALA A 352 4.08 40.91 31.09
CA ALA A 352 2.67 40.52 30.98
C ALA A 352 2.38 39.28 31.84
N LEU A 353 3.18 38.22 31.72
CA LEU A 353 3.05 37.01 32.53
C LEU A 353 3.21 37.29 34.04
N ARG A 354 4.14 38.19 34.43
CA ARG A 354 4.31 38.59 35.82
C ARG A 354 3.07 39.33 36.36
N LYS A 355 2.43 40.19 35.56
CA LYS A 355 1.19 40.84 35.90
C LYS A 355 0.02 39.84 36.07
N LEU A 356 -0.05 38.81 35.25
CA LEU A 356 -1.05 37.73 35.34
C LEU A 356 -0.87 36.90 36.61
N ARG A 357 0.37 36.66 37.05
CA ARG A 357 0.68 35.93 38.28
C ARG A 357 0.28 36.69 39.57
N SER A 358 -0.13 37.94 39.50
CA SER A 358 -0.58 38.68 40.68
C SER A 358 -1.83 38.01 41.29
N ARG A 359 -1.89 37.94 42.63
CA ARG A 359 -2.89 37.19 43.40
C ARG A 359 -4.35 37.47 43.00
N GLY A 360 -4.68 38.71 42.67
CA GLY A 360 -6.04 39.09 42.27
C GLY A 360 -6.47 38.63 40.86
N ARG A 361 -5.50 38.35 39.97
CA ARG A 361 -5.76 37.88 38.59
C ARG A 361 -5.62 36.38 38.50
N SER A 362 -4.64 35.79 39.19
CA SER A 362 -4.43 34.34 39.18
C SER A 362 -5.55 33.58 39.91
N SER A 363 -6.20 34.17 40.95
CA SER A 363 -7.30 33.49 41.65
C SER A 363 -8.46 33.11 40.74
N LYS A 364 -8.77 33.88 39.70
CA LYS A 364 -9.83 33.57 38.74
C LYS A 364 -9.52 32.38 37.84
N LEU A 365 -8.24 32.05 37.68
CA LEU A 365 -7.80 30.95 36.80
C LEU A 365 -7.39 29.69 37.58
N ILE A 366 -7.23 29.79 38.91
CA ILE A 366 -6.80 28.64 39.74
C ILE A 366 -7.83 27.52 39.73
N ASP A 367 -9.12 27.85 39.73
CA ASP A 367 -10.22 26.88 39.77
C ASP A 367 -10.23 25.97 38.53
N PHE A 368 -9.64 26.40 37.42
CA PHE A 368 -9.50 25.62 36.21
C PHE A 368 -8.20 24.80 36.11
N LEU A 369 -7.24 25.02 37.05
CA LEU A 369 -5.98 24.25 37.09
C LEU A 369 -6.05 23.01 37.97
N SER A 370 -7.08 22.89 38.78
CA SER A 370 -7.29 21.82 39.77
C SER A 370 -8.20 20.67 39.32
N ASN A 371 -8.57 20.67 38.01
CA ASN A 371 -9.35 19.56 37.39
C ASN A 371 -8.48 18.79 36.41
#